data_95cf7341956e6853aba98489b5e453df
#
_entry.id   95cf7341956e6853aba98489b5e453df
#
_cell.length_a   1.000
_cell.length_b   1.000
_cell.length_c   1.000
_cell.angle_alpha   90.00
_cell.angle_beta   90.00
_cell.angle_gamma   90.00
#
_symmetry.space_group_name_H-M   'P 1'
#
loop_
_entity.id
_entity.type
_entity.pdbx_description
1 polymer ?
#
loop_
_entity_poly.entity_id
_entity_poly.type
_entity_poly.pdbx_seq_one_letter_code
_entity_poly.pdbx_strand_id
1 'polypeptide(L)'
;VVNSDNAKVAVITGAGSGIGAATAQALDSAGWNIVLCGRRPTALDAASADLTRPSLCVPGDISDAETVDQLFQETVEQFGRVDLLFNNAGIGAPAVPIEDLAIEQWREVVDVNLTGSWLCCRAAFQQMKTQKPGGGRIINNGSISAQTPRPYSAPYTATKHAMTGLTKALSLEGRDYGIAVGQIDIGNARTPLTAQIQKGVLQPNGDISPEATMDAADVARAIVMMAGLPLDANIP
;
A
#
# COMPACT_ATOMS: atom_id res chain seq x y z
N VAL A 1 8.14 1.96 24.80
CA VAL A 1 9.42 1.20 24.72
C VAL A 1 10.19 1.76 23.55
N VAL A 2 11.21 2.57 23.82
CA VAL A 2 12.05 3.17 22.75
C VAL A 2 12.81 2.03 22.04
N ASN A 3 12.75 2.03 20.73
CA ASN A 3 13.44 1.09 19.84
C ASN A 3 14.94 1.03 20.19
N SER A 4 15.37 0.00 20.94
CA SER A 4 16.76 -0.15 21.40
C SER A 4 17.75 -0.53 20.30
N ASP A 5 17.27 -0.98 19.14
CA ASP A 5 18.09 -1.60 18.10
C ASP A 5 18.33 -0.72 16.86
N ASN A 6 17.88 0.53 16.86
CA ASN A 6 17.97 1.43 15.70
C ASN A 6 17.37 0.85 14.39
N ALA A 7 16.48 -0.14 14.50
CA ALA A 7 15.85 -0.77 13.36
C ALA A 7 14.86 0.17 12.68
N LYS A 8 14.82 0.13 11.35
CA LYS A 8 13.86 0.93 10.55
C LYS A 8 12.44 0.44 10.78
N VAL A 9 11.47 1.34 10.63
CA VAL A 9 10.05 1.08 10.88
C VAL A 9 9.26 1.22 9.57
N ALA A 10 8.50 0.17 9.22
CA ALA A 10 7.66 0.12 8.05
C ALA A 10 6.17 0.09 8.44
N VAL A 11 5.40 1.07 7.96
CA VAL A 11 3.94 1.07 8.02
C VAL A 11 3.39 0.49 6.72
N ILE A 12 2.55 -0.54 6.83
CA ILE A 12 1.97 -1.26 5.67
C ILE A 12 0.45 -1.21 5.79
N THR A 13 -0.21 -0.58 4.83
CA THR A 13 -1.68 -0.59 4.77
C THR A 13 -2.19 -1.81 3.99
N GLY A 14 -3.37 -2.32 4.33
CA GLY A 14 -3.89 -3.55 3.74
C GLY A 14 -3.02 -4.78 4.06
N ALA A 15 -2.39 -4.79 5.24
CA ALA A 15 -1.38 -5.77 5.64
C ALA A 15 -1.93 -7.15 6.03
N GLY A 16 -3.24 -7.31 6.19
CA GLY A 16 -3.84 -8.57 6.67
C GLY A 16 -3.90 -9.71 5.65
N SER A 17 -3.48 -9.50 4.38
CA SER A 17 -3.49 -10.55 3.35
C SER A 17 -2.69 -10.16 2.10
N GLY A 18 -2.48 -11.14 1.21
CA GLY A 18 -1.92 -10.93 -0.12
C GLY A 18 -0.57 -10.22 -0.10
N ILE A 19 -0.42 -9.18 -0.94
CA ILE A 19 0.82 -8.43 -1.09
C ILE A 19 1.25 -7.78 0.23
N GLY A 20 0.31 -7.20 0.99
CA GLY A 20 0.63 -6.53 2.26
C GLY A 20 1.21 -7.49 3.29
N ALA A 21 0.60 -8.66 3.49
CA ALA A 21 1.10 -9.69 4.41
C ALA A 21 2.46 -10.25 3.95
N ALA A 22 2.62 -10.55 2.66
CA ALA A 22 3.89 -11.01 2.11
C ALA A 22 5.00 -9.97 2.27
N THR A 23 4.67 -8.67 2.10
CA THR A 23 5.61 -7.56 2.31
C THR A 23 6.00 -7.42 3.77
N ALA A 24 5.06 -7.60 4.71
CA ALA A 24 5.33 -7.57 6.15
C ALA A 24 6.38 -8.64 6.52
N GLN A 25 6.19 -9.88 6.09
CA GLN A 25 7.14 -10.98 6.33
C GLN A 25 8.50 -10.73 5.68
N ALA A 26 8.54 -10.21 4.45
CA ALA A 26 9.79 -9.95 3.76
C ALA A 26 10.60 -8.81 4.39
N LEU A 27 9.94 -7.74 4.84
CA LEU A 27 10.58 -6.63 5.55
C LEU A 27 11.02 -7.04 6.97
N ASP A 28 10.23 -7.84 7.69
CA ASP A 28 10.64 -8.43 8.97
C ASP A 28 11.94 -9.22 8.81
N SER A 29 12.00 -10.11 7.81
CA SER A 29 13.19 -10.90 7.48
C SER A 29 14.38 -10.03 7.08
N ALA A 30 14.15 -8.83 6.56
CA ALA A 30 15.16 -7.83 6.24
C ALA A 30 15.54 -6.92 7.43
N GLY A 31 15.00 -7.17 8.62
CA GLY A 31 15.39 -6.49 9.86
C GLY A 31 14.56 -5.26 10.21
N TRP A 32 13.36 -5.08 9.63
CA TRP A 32 12.48 -3.96 9.90
C TRP A 32 11.50 -4.27 11.04
N ASN A 33 11.14 -3.28 11.84
CA ASN A 33 9.96 -3.34 12.70
C ASN A 33 8.73 -3.03 11.87
N ILE A 34 7.63 -3.76 12.09
CA ILE A 34 6.48 -3.76 11.18
C ILE A 34 5.23 -3.22 11.87
N VAL A 35 4.57 -2.27 11.22
CA VAL A 35 3.23 -1.81 11.60
C VAL A 35 2.24 -2.26 10.53
N LEU A 36 1.27 -3.07 10.96
CA LEU A 36 0.25 -3.65 10.08
C LEU A 36 -1.07 -2.91 10.29
N CYS A 37 -1.59 -2.28 9.22
CA CYS A 37 -2.91 -1.64 9.25
C CYS A 37 -3.89 -2.33 8.29
N GLY A 38 -5.14 -2.46 8.72
CA GLY A 38 -6.23 -3.02 7.90
C GLY A 38 -7.51 -3.23 8.70
N ARG A 39 -8.63 -3.39 8.01
CA ARG A 39 -9.96 -3.41 8.62
C ARG A 39 -10.28 -4.63 9.50
N ARG A 40 -9.58 -5.75 9.32
CA ARG A 40 -9.88 -7.02 9.99
C ARG A 40 -8.82 -7.36 11.03
N PRO A 41 -9.11 -7.22 12.34
CA PRO A 41 -8.13 -7.50 13.41
C PRO A 41 -7.55 -8.92 13.30
N THR A 42 -8.40 -9.93 13.15
CA THR A 42 -7.96 -11.34 13.08
C THR A 42 -7.05 -11.64 11.89
N ALA A 43 -7.19 -10.90 10.78
CA ALA A 43 -6.30 -11.04 9.63
C ALA A 43 -4.94 -10.37 9.88
N LEU A 44 -4.90 -9.27 10.63
CA LEU A 44 -3.65 -8.64 11.07
C LEU A 44 -2.92 -9.53 12.07
N ASP A 45 -3.64 -10.10 13.04
CA ASP A 45 -3.07 -11.05 14.01
C ASP A 45 -2.44 -12.26 13.32
N ALA A 46 -3.16 -12.85 12.34
CA ALA A 46 -2.64 -13.96 11.56
C ALA A 46 -1.40 -13.55 10.72
N ALA A 47 -1.38 -12.35 10.13
CA ALA A 47 -0.26 -11.87 9.34
C ALA A 47 0.97 -11.52 10.21
N SER A 48 0.77 -11.16 11.47
CA SER A 48 1.84 -10.83 12.42
C SER A 48 2.38 -12.03 13.20
N ALA A 49 1.66 -13.16 13.21
CA ALA A 49 1.99 -14.32 14.05
C ALA A 49 3.38 -14.91 13.80
N ASP A 50 3.86 -14.87 12.57
CA ASP A 50 5.16 -15.41 12.15
C ASP A 50 6.26 -14.33 12.07
N LEU A 51 5.98 -13.08 12.44
CA LEU A 51 6.98 -12.02 12.48
C LEU A 51 7.91 -12.24 13.68
N THR A 52 9.19 -12.06 13.46
CA THR A 52 10.24 -12.30 14.47
C THR A 52 10.67 -11.03 15.17
N ARG A 53 10.46 -9.89 14.56
CA ARG A 53 10.78 -8.58 15.11
C ARG A 53 9.57 -7.92 15.76
N PRO A 54 9.76 -6.86 16.56
CA PRO A 54 8.66 -6.10 17.12
C PRO A 54 7.67 -5.65 16.04
N SER A 55 6.40 -5.94 16.26
CA SER A 55 5.32 -5.55 15.35
C SER A 55 4.18 -4.89 16.11
N LEU A 56 3.38 -4.09 15.41
CA LEU A 56 2.18 -3.41 15.91
C LEU A 56 1.04 -3.64 14.92
N CYS A 57 -0.09 -4.13 15.41
CA CYS A 57 -1.32 -4.22 14.63
C CYS A 57 -2.25 -3.07 14.99
N VAL A 58 -2.61 -2.24 14.01
CA VAL A 58 -3.56 -1.15 14.16
C VAL A 58 -4.77 -1.41 13.26
N PRO A 59 -5.84 -1.97 13.80
CA PRO A 59 -7.07 -2.21 13.04
C PRO A 59 -7.77 -0.91 12.71
N GLY A 60 -8.18 -0.72 11.44
CA GLY A 60 -8.94 0.44 11.03
C GLY A 60 -9.10 0.58 9.52
N ASP A 61 -9.91 1.54 9.13
CA ASP A 61 -10.14 1.89 7.72
C ASP A 61 -9.36 3.17 7.38
N ILE A 62 -8.44 3.07 6.44
CA ILE A 62 -7.61 4.22 6.03
C ILE A 62 -8.38 5.32 5.30
N SER A 63 -9.62 5.08 4.89
CA SER A 63 -10.50 6.13 4.35
C SER A 63 -11.00 7.11 5.42
N ASP A 64 -10.85 6.75 6.71
CA ASP A 64 -11.16 7.60 7.85
C ASP A 64 -9.88 8.31 8.36
N ALA A 65 -9.95 9.63 8.44
CA ALA A 65 -8.81 10.46 8.83
C ALA A 65 -8.38 10.22 10.30
N GLU A 66 -9.33 9.99 11.21
CA GLU A 66 -9.04 9.73 12.62
C GLU A 66 -8.29 8.40 12.77
N THR A 67 -8.70 7.39 12.02
CA THR A 67 -7.99 6.10 11.93
C THR A 67 -6.55 6.26 11.45
N VAL A 68 -6.32 7.09 10.44
CA VAL A 68 -4.95 7.33 9.95
C VAL A 68 -4.13 8.11 10.97
N ASP A 69 -4.69 9.13 11.61
CA ASP A 69 -3.99 9.87 12.66
C ASP A 69 -3.61 8.94 13.83
N GLN A 70 -4.51 8.07 14.27
CA GLN A 70 -4.24 7.05 15.29
C GLN A 70 -3.13 6.08 14.86
N LEU A 71 -3.16 5.57 13.63
CA LEU A 71 -2.13 4.67 13.07
C LEU A 71 -0.73 5.26 13.22
N PHE A 72 -0.56 6.52 12.82
CA PHE A 72 0.75 7.16 12.89
C PHE A 72 1.13 7.55 14.32
N GLN A 73 0.18 7.97 15.14
CA GLN A 73 0.41 8.23 16.57
C GLN A 73 0.92 6.98 17.29
N GLU A 74 0.20 5.86 17.21
CA GLU A 74 0.60 4.59 17.84
C GLU A 74 1.94 4.08 17.31
N THR A 75 2.21 4.26 16.00
CA THR A 75 3.51 3.94 15.41
C THR A 75 4.64 4.72 16.06
N VAL A 76 4.46 6.02 16.26
CA VAL A 76 5.48 6.89 16.85
C VAL A 76 5.62 6.61 18.35
N GLU A 77 4.53 6.38 19.07
CA GLU A 77 4.57 5.98 20.49
C GLU A 77 5.34 4.68 20.71
N GLN A 78 5.15 3.69 19.83
CA GLN A 78 5.81 2.39 19.94
C GLN A 78 7.26 2.39 19.46
N PHE A 79 7.55 3.04 18.33
CA PHE A 79 8.84 2.91 17.64
C PHE A 79 9.61 4.22 17.46
N GLY A 80 9.00 5.37 17.72
CA GLY A 80 9.64 6.68 17.66
C GLY A 80 9.78 7.29 16.27
N ARG A 81 9.50 6.53 15.19
CA ARG A 81 9.75 6.96 13.81
C ARG A 81 8.96 6.19 12.76
N VAL A 82 8.95 6.69 11.53
CA VAL A 82 8.46 6.01 10.33
C VAL A 82 9.51 6.14 9.22
N ASP A 83 10.10 5.02 8.77
CA ASP A 83 11.10 5.02 7.70
C ASP A 83 10.52 4.63 6.34
N LEU A 84 9.47 3.81 6.34
CA LEU A 84 8.75 3.38 5.15
C LEU A 84 7.25 3.46 5.37
N LEU A 85 6.54 4.03 4.40
CA LEU A 85 5.11 3.80 4.21
C LEU A 85 4.93 2.98 2.92
N PHE A 86 4.32 1.82 3.02
CA PHE A 86 3.82 1.08 1.87
C PHE A 86 2.29 1.23 1.79
N ASN A 87 1.82 2.13 0.94
CA ASN A 87 0.41 2.35 0.63
C ASN A 87 -0.11 1.23 -0.26
N ASN A 88 -0.54 0.12 0.35
CA ASN A 88 -0.96 -1.07 -0.36
C ASN A 88 -2.47 -1.34 -0.28
N ALA A 89 -3.16 -0.81 0.72
CA ALA A 89 -4.61 -1.00 0.83
C ALA A 89 -5.32 -0.56 -0.46
N GLY A 90 -6.25 -1.39 -0.90
CA GLY A 90 -7.05 -1.10 -2.08
C GLY A 90 -8.14 -2.14 -2.30
N ILE A 91 -9.20 -1.71 -2.94
CA ILE A 91 -10.36 -2.53 -3.30
C ILE A 91 -10.73 -2.36 -4.77
N GLY A 92 -11.45 -3.32 -5.32
CA GLY A 92 -12.10 -3.22 -6.63
C GLY A 92 -13.59 -2.92 -6.49
N ALA A 93 -14.25 -2.69 -7.62
CA ALA A 93 -15.70 -2.65 -7.75
C ALA A 93 -16.19 -3.86 -8.56
N PRO A 94 -17.50 -4.19 -8.53
CA PRO A 94 -18.09 -5.15 -9.46
C PRO A 94 -17.82 -4.76 -10.91
N ALA A 95 -17.51 -5.75 -11.75
CA ALA A 95 -17.30 -5.54 -13.18
C ALA A 95 -18.65 -5.47 -13.91
N VAL A 96 -19.25 -4.30 -13.93
CA VAL A 96 -20.55 -3.99 -14.56
C VAL A 96 -20.42 -2.78 -15.49
N PRO A 97 -21.35 -2.59 -16.46
CA PRO A 97 -21.43 -1.36 -17.24
C PRO A 97 -21.44 -0.13 -16.35
N ILE A 98 -20.89 0.99 -16.82
CA ILE A 98 -20.72 2.20 -16.00
C ILE A 98 -22.05 2.77 -15.50
N GLU A 99 -23.11 2.64 -16.29
CA GLU A 99 -24.49 3.08 -15.97
C GLU A 99 -25.14 2.22 -14.87
N ASP A 100 -24.68 0.98 -14.69
CA ASP A 100 -25.21 0.03 -13.69
C ASP A 100 -24.39 0.04 -12.39
N LEU A 101 -23.25 0.76 -12.36
CA LEU A 101 -22.43 0.84 -11.17
C LEU A 101 -23.06 1.78 -10.14
N ALA A 102 -23.32 1.27 -8.93
CA ALA A 102 -23.85 2.10 -7.85
C ALA A 102 -22.87 3.22 -7.45
N ILE A 103 -23.41 4.41 -7.19
CA ILE A 103 -22.59 5.58 -6.80
C ILE A 103 -21.79 5.30 -5.52
N GLU A 104 -22.33 4.54 -4.60
CA GLU A 104 -21.69 4.13 -3.35
C GLU A 104 -20.46 3.27 -3.61
N GLN A 105 -20.51 2.35 -4.58
CA GLN A 105 -19.38 1.52 -4.97
C GLN A 105 -18.25 2.34 -5.62
N TRP A 106 -18.63 3.34 -6.43
CA TRP A 106 -17.64 4.31 -6.95
C TRP A 106 -16.96 5.06 -5.81
N ARG A 107 -17.75 5.61 -4.87
CA ARG A 107 -17.22 6.37 -3.72
C ARG A 107 -16.31 5.52 -2.85
N GLU A 108 -16.74 4.31 -2.50
CA GLU A 108 -15.94 3.39 -1.68
C GLU A 108 -14.56 3.12 -2.30
N VAL A 109 -14.49 2.90 -3.62
CA VAL A 109 -13.20 2.69 -4.29
C VAL A 109 -12.33 3.95 -4.28
N VAL A 110 -12.92 5.14 -4.50
CA VAL A 110 -12.20 6.41 -4.43
C VAL A 110 -11.71 6.67 -3.00
N ASP A 111 -12.57 6.47 -2.01
CA ASP A 111 -12.26 6.73 -0.61
C ASP A 111 -11.10 5.85 -0.12
N VAL A 112 -11.12 4.55 -0.41
CA VAL A 112 -10.05 3.64 0.01
C VAL A 112 -8.79 3.81 -0.83
N ASN A 113 -8.90 3.75 -2.18
CA ASN A 113 -7.72 3.64 -3.03
C ASN A 113 -6.99 4.98 -3.22
N LEU A 114 -7.69 6.10 -3.16
CA LEU A 114 -7.13 7.42 -3.42
C LEU A 114 -7.11 8.30 -2.16
N THR A 115 -8.28 8.57 -1.55
CA THR A 115 -8.36 9.45 -0.38
C THR A 115 -7.58 8.86 0.79
N GLY A 116 -7.76 7.59 1.10
CA GLY A 116 -7.04 6.90 2.19
C GLY A 116 -5.53 6.85 1.95
N SER A 117 -5.10 6.56 0.72
CA SER A 117 -3.67 6.61 0.38
C SER A 117 -3.09 8.02 0.53
N TRP A 118 -3.84 9.06 0.14
CA TRP A 118 -3.43 10.45 0.33
C TRP A 118 -3.35 10.81 1.82
N LEU A 119 -4.31 10.41 2.65
CA LEU A 119 -4.29 10.60 4.10
C LEU A 119 -3.03 9.98 4.72
N CYS A 120 -2.71 8.73 4.36
CA CYS A 120 -1.50 8.05 4.82
C CYS A 120 -0.22 8.77 4.35
N CYS A 121 -0.16 9.23 3.09
CA CYS A 121 0.95 10.03 2.59
C CYS A 121 1.11 11.32 3.41
N ARG A 122 0.02 12.04 3.66
CA ARG A 122 0.01 13.28 4.45
C ARG A 122 0.58 13.05 5.85
N ALA A 123 0.11 12.02 6.55
CA ALA A 123 0.59 11.69 7.90
C ALA A 123 2.07 11.26 7.89
N ALA A 124 2.47 10.44 6.90
CA ALA A 124 3.87 10.05 6.72
C ALA A 124 4.78 11.26 6.47
N PHE A 125 4.37 12.20 5.61
CA PHE A 125 5.14 13.43 5.37
C PHE A 125 5.31 14.26 6.64
N GLN A 126 4.25 14.44 7.43
CA GLN A 126 4.32 15.18 8.70
C GLN A 126 5.34 14.54 9.64
N GLN A 127 5.30 13.21 9.78
CA GLN A 127 6.22 12.48 10.65
C GLN A 127 7.64 12.51 10.11
N MET A 128 7.87 12.17 8.85
CA MET A 128 9.19 12.09 8.23
C MET A 128 9.92 13.44 8.18
N LYS A 129 9.18 14.56 8.13
CA LYS A 129 9.76 15.91 8.19
C LYS A 129 10.24 16.30 9.59
N THR A 130 9.62 15.79 10.63
CA THR A 130 9.85 16.24 12.02
C THR A 130 10.72 15.30 12.83
N GLN A 131 10.79 14.02 12.49
CA GLN A 131 11.61 13.02 13.17
C GLN A 131 13.12 13.27 13.04
N LYS A 132 13.93 12.66 13.91
CA LYS A 132 15.40 12.76 13.93
C LYS A 132 16.04 11.37 13.84
N PRO A 133 16.89 11.09 12.81
CA PRO A 133 17.10 11.87 11.61
C PRO A 133 15.83 11.96 10.77
N GLY A 134 15.66 13.08 10.04
CA GLY A 134 14.52 13.29 9.15
C GLY A 134 14.59 12.45 7.88
N GLY A 135 13.52 12.47 7.10
CA GLY A 135 13.40 11.74 5.84
C GLY A 135 12.76 10.37 6.00
N GLY A 136 12.56 9.69 4.89
CA GLY A 136 11.92 8.38 4.80
C GLY A 136 11.53 8.04 3.36
N ARG A 137 10.84 6.92 3.18
CA ARG A 137 10.38 6.46 1.87
C ARG A 137 8.89 6.18 1.87
N ILE A 138 8.22 6.55 0.79
CA ILE A 138 6.84 6.18 0.50
C ILE A 138 6.82 5.38 -0.79
N ILE A 139 6.21 4.21 -0.76
CA ILE A 139 5.97 3.37 -1.94
C ILE A 139 4.45 3.23 -2.10
N ASN A 140 3.92 3.75 -3.18
CA ASN A 140 2.52 3.61 -3.52
C ASN A 140 2.30 2.35 -4.37
N ASN A 141 1.30 1.55 -4.01
CA ASN A 141 0.87 0.40 -4.80
C ASN A 141 0.04 0.90 -5.99
N GLY A 142 0.69 1.03 -7.14
CA GLY A 142 0.08 1.31 -8.41
C GLY A 142 -0.57 0.08 -9.05
N SER A 143 -0.70 0.09 -10.35
CA SER A 143 -1.20 -1.03 -11.14
C SER A 143 -0.92 -0.79 -12.62
N ILE A 144 -0.70 -1.86 -13.37
CA ILE A 144 -0.74 -1.80 -14.84
C ILE A 144 -2.08 -1.26 -15.37
N SER A 145 -3.16 -1.32 -14.59
CA SER A 145 -4.46 -0.70 -14.91
C SER A 145 -4.39 0.83 -15.00
N ALA A 146 -3.32 1.47 -14.51
CA ALA A 146 -3.05 2.88 -14.77
C ALA A 146 -2.61 3.18 -16.21
N GLN A 147 -2.39 2.14 -17.04
CA GLN A 147 -1.99 2.28 -18.46
C GLN A 147 -2.88 1.44 -19.38
N THR A 148 -3.21 0.21 -18.96
CA THR A 148 -3.98 -0.74 -19.76
C THR A 148 -5.15 -1.27 -18.92
N PRO A 149 -6.32 -0.58 -18.94
CA PRO A 149 -7.48 -1.00 -18.16
C PRO A 149 -8.18 -2.22 -18.76
N ARG A 150 -8.97 -2.91 -17.92
CA ARG A 150 -9.94 -3.91 -18.37
C ARG A 150 -11.33 -3.27 -18.56
N PRO A 151 -12.19 -3.88 -19.38
CA PRO A 151 -13.60 -3.48 -19.43
C PRO A 151 -14.22 -3.50 -18.00
N TYR A 152 -15.16 -2.61 -17.76
CA TYR A 152 -15.93 -2.50 -16.51
C TYR A 152 -15.08 -2.28 -15.24
N SER A 153 -13.93 -1.62 -15.37
CA SER A 153 -13.02 -1.33 -14.25
C SER A 153 -12.88 0.17 -13.94
N ALA A 154 -13.84 1.00 -14.35
CA ALA A 154 -13.72 2.45 -14.31
C ALA A 154 -13.26 3.03 -12.94
N PRO A 155 -13.83 2.66 -11.77
CA PRO A 155 -13.40 3.22 -10.48
C PRO A 155 -11.95 2.87 -10.15
N TYR A 156 -11.60 1.59 -10.30
CA TYR A 156 -10.26 1.11 -10.02
C TYR A 156 -9.22 1.75 -10.96
N THR A 157 -9.52 1.77 -12.25
CA THR A 157 -8.68 2.39 -13.28
C THR A 157 -8.45 3.88 -13.00
N ALA A 158 -9.52 4.63 -12.69
CA ALA A 158 -9.44 6.05 -12.37
C ALA A 158 -8.55 6.30 -11.15
N THR A 159 -8.73 5.52 -10.07
CA THR A 159 -7.93 5.68 -8.85
C THR A 159 -6.46 5.32 -9.08
N LYS A 160 -6.14 4.30 -9.88
CA LYS A 160 -4.76 3.92 -10.17
C LYS A 160 -4.05 4.93 -11.09
N HIS A 161 -4.75 5.58 -12.02
CA HIS A 161 -4.21 6.74 -12.75
C HIS A 161 -3.95 7.93 -11.83
N ALA A 162 -4.90 8.23 -10.91
CA ALA A 162 -4.75 9.31 -9.95
C ALA A 162 -3.54 9.08 -9.01
N MET A 163 -3.28 7.81 -8.59
CA MET A 163 -2.11 7.46 -7.78
C MET A 163 -0.80 7.81 -8.49
N THR A 164 -0.71 7.62 -9.80
CA THR A 164 0.47 8.03 -10.57
C THR A 164 0.69 9.55 -10.50
N GLY A 165 -0.37 10.34 -10.62
CA GLY A 165 -0.31 11.80 -10.46
C GLY A 165 0.12 12.21 -9.05
N LEU A 166 -0.50 11.60 -8.03
CA LEU A 166 -0.17 11.83 -6.62
C LEU A 166 1.30 11.49 -6.33
N THR A 167 1.79 10.33 -6.77
CA THR A 167 3.18 9.92 -6.57
C THR A 167 4.16 10.93 -7.18
N LYS A 168 3.90 11.37 -8.41
CA LYS A 168 4.76 12.37 -9.09
C LYS A 168 4.78 13.71 -8.36
N ALA A 169 3.63 14.21 -7.89
CA ALA A 169 3.55 15.44 -7.12
C ALA A 169 4.34 15.34 -5.81
N LEU A 170 4.07 14.29 -5.03
CA LEU A 170 4.73 14.08 -3.74
C LEU A 170 6.24 13.81 -3.88
N SER A 171 6.70 13.21 -4.99
CA SER A 171 8.13 13.02 -5.24
C SER A 171 8.88 14.35 -5.41
N LEU A 172 8.20 15.38 -5.87
CA LEU A 172 8.77 16.74 -5.96
C LEU A 172 8.78 17.42 -4.59
N GLU A 173 7.65 17.33 -3.86
CA GLU A 173 7.50 17.96 -2.56
C GLU A 173 8.42 17.36 -1.48
N GLY A 174 8.76 16.09 -1.61
CA GLY A 174 9.60 15.34 -0.65
C GLY A 174 11.09 15.65 -0.72
N ARG A 175 11.59 16.21 -1.83
CA ARG A 175 13.03 16.36 -2.11
C ARG A 175 13.78 17.12 -1.02
N ASP A 176 13.27 18.27 -0.62
CA ASP A 176 13.92 19.15 0.36
C ASP A 176 13.95 18.55 1.78
N TYR A 177 13.20 17.48 2.00
CA TYR A 177 13.06 16.83 3.30
C TYR A 177 13.67 15.42 3.34
N GLY A 178 14.34 14.99 2.25
CA GLY A 178 14.88 13.65 2.15
C GLY A 178 13.78 12.56 2.14
N ILE A 179 12.57 12.88 1.62
CA ILE A 179 11.47 11.94 1.50
C ILE A 179 11.43 11.44 0.05
N ALA A 180 11.80 10.18 -0.16
CA ALA A 180 11.75 9.52 -1.46
C ALA A 180 10.36 8.93 -1.69
N VAL A 181 9.67 9.36 -2.74
CA VAL A 181 8.33 8.85 -3.09
C VAL A 181 8.38 8.16 -4.44
N GLY A 182 7.96 6.90 -4.47
CA GLY A 182 7.91 6.10 -5.69
C GLY A 182 6.63 5.26 -5.77
N GLN A 183 6.45 4.60 -6.89
CA GLN A 183 5.30 3.74 -7.16
C GLN A 183 5.77 2.39 -7.71
N ILE A 184 5.05 1.33 -7.39
CA ILE A 184 5.23 0.03 -8.03
C ILE A 184 3.95 -0.31 -8.79
N ASP A 185 4.03 -0.41 -10.12
CA ASP A 185 2.91 -0.83 -10.95
C ASP A 185 2.89 -2.35 -11.06
N ILE A 186 1.99 -2.95 -10.30
CA ILE A 186 1.89 -4.40 -10.17
C ILE A 186 0.90 -4.91 -11.21
N GLY A 187 1.27 -6.02 -11.87
CA GLY A 187 0.37 -6.80 -12.70
C GLY A 187 -0.55 -7.68 -11.83
N ASN A 188 -0.89 -8.87 -12.33
CA ASN A 188 -1.74 -9.80 -11.60
C ASN A 188 -0.93 -10.55 -10.53
N ALA A 189 -0.92 -10.08 -9.30
CA ALA A 189 -0.40 -10.85 -8.17
C ALA A 189 -1.48 -11.77 -7.61
N ARG A 190 -1.12 -12.99 -7.24
CA ARG A 190 -2.03 -13.97 -6.63
C ARG A 190 -2.41 -13.53 -5.22
N THR A 191 -3.63 -13.03 -5.07
CA THR A 191 -4.18 -12.50 -3.81
C THR A 191 -5.68 -12.79 -3.74
N PRO A 192 -6.34 -12.64 -2.59
CA PRO A 192 -7.80 -12.71 -2.52
C PRO A 192 -8.51 -11.74 -3.48
N LEU A 193 -7.96 -10.54 -3.69
CA LEU A 193 -8.52 -9.53 -4.61
C LEU A 193 -8.52 -10.01 -6.07
N THR A 194 -7.53 -10.79 -6.48
CA THR A 194 -7.31 -11.23 -7.85
C THR A 194 -7.75 -12.68 -8.11
N ALA A 195 -8.42 -13.34 -7.14
CA ALA A 195 -8.81 -14.74 -7.24
C ALA A 195 -9.69 -15.05 -8.49
N GLN A 196 -10.50 -14.09 -8.94
CA GLN A 196 -11.32 -14.25 -10.13
C GLN A 196 -10.51 -14.22 -11.43
N ILE A 197 -9.35 -13.56 -11.46
CA ILE A 197 -8.51 -13.42 -12.66
C ILE A 197 -8.03 -14.78 -13.18
N GLN A 198 -7.73 -15.72 -12.29
CA GLN A 198 -7.32 -17.07 -12.66
C GLN A 198 -8.47 -17.92 -13.22
N LYS A 199 -9.72 -17.57 -12.90
CA LYS A 199 -10.91 -18.27 -13.41
C LYS A 199 -11.37 -17.73 -14.75
N GLY A 200 -11.02 -16.50 -15.07
CA GLY A 200 -11.34 -15.78 -16.29
C GLY A 200 -11.90 -14.39 -16.01
N VAL A 201 -11.43 -13.43 -16.78
CA VAL A 201 -11.89 -12.04 -16.78
C VAL A 201 -12.17 -11.58 -18.21
N LEU A 202 -13.07 -10.61 -18.34
CA LEU A 202 -13.43 -10.06 -19.64
C LEU A 202 -12.24 -9.33 -20.25
N GLN A 203 -11.93 -9.69 -21.50
CA GLN A 203 -10.86 -9.12 -22.29
C GLN A 203 -11.40 -7.99 -23.20
N PRO A 204 -10.53 -7.09 -23.70
CA PRO A 204 -10.94 -6.02 -24.61
C PRO A 204 -11.63 -6.49 -25.90
N ASN A 205 -11.34 -7.71 -26.33
CA ASN A 205 -11.96 -8.33 -27.53
C ASN A 205 -13.35 -8.97 -27.25
N GLY A 206 -13.81 -8.93 -25.98
CA GLY A 206 -15.08 -9.49 -25.54
C GLY A 206 -15.01 -10.94 -25.04
N ASP A 207 -13.87 -11.62 -25.14
CA ASP A 207 -13.69 -12.99 -24.63
C ASP A 207 -13.53 -12.99 -23.10
N ILE A 208 -13.86 -14.10 -22.47
CA ILE A 208 -13.52 -14.37 -21.06
C ILE A 208 -12.34 -15.34 -21.06
N SER A 209 -11.19 -14.88 -20.56
CA SER A 209 -9.98 -15.68 -20.52
C SER A 209 -9.28 -15.57 -19.16
N PRO A 210 -8.68 -16.67 -18.65
CA PRO A 210 -7.82 -16.62 -17.48
C PRO A 210 -6.52 -15.89 -17.82
N GLU A 211 -5.99 -15.14 -16.86
CA GLU A 211 -4.70 -14.48 -16.99
C GLU A 211 -3.68 -15.06 -16.00
N ALA A 212 -2.42 -15.08 -16.42
CA ALA A 212 -1.32 -15.49 -15.56
C ALA A 212 -1.20 -14.56 -14.33
N THR A 213 -0.80 -15.15 -13.21
CA THR A 213 -0.56 -14.42 -11.97
C THR A 213 0.85 -14.70 -11.44
N MET A 214 1.52 -13.66 -10.91
CA MET A 214 2.78 -13.81 -10.16
C MET A 214 2.50 -14.11 -8.69
N ASP A 215 3.50 -14.59 -7.96
CA ASP A 215 3.40 -14.78 -6.51
C ASP A 215 3.50 -13.41 -5.80
N ALA A 216 2.75 -13.25 -4.71
CA ALA A 216 2.83 -12.04 -3.88
C ALA A 216 4.24 -11.86 -3.27
N ALA A 217 4.97 -12.96 -3.05
CA ALA A 217 6.36 -12.91 -2.57
C ALA A 217 7.31 -12.25 -3.58
N ASP A 218 7.05 -12.34 -4.89
CA ASP A 218 7.85 -11.65 -5.91
C ASP A 218 7.72 -10.13 -5.81
N VAL A 219 6.49 -9.67 -5.57
CA VAL A 219 6.20 -8.26 -5.30
C VAL A 219 6.87 -7.80 -4.01
N ALA A 220 6.76 -8.60 -2.94
CA ALA A 220 7.39 -8.30 -1.65
C ALA A 220 8.92 -8.14 -1.77
N ARG A 221 9.60 -8.99 -2.55
CA ARG A 221 11.04 -8.83 -2.83
C ARG A 221 11.37 -7.51 -3.53
N ALA A 222 10.53 -7.07 -4.47
CA ALA A 222 10.70 -5.77 -5.13
C ALA A 222 10.52 -4.61 -4.13
N ILE A 223 9.54 -4.69 -3.24
CA ILE A 223 9.33 -3.68 -2.18
C ILE A 223 10.54 -3.61 -1.24
N VAL A 224 11.07 -4.76 -0.80
CA VAL A 224 12.28 -4.81 0.05
C VAL A 224 13.47 -4.15 -0.66
N MET A 225 13.67 -4.44 -1.95
CA MET A 225 14.73 -3.81 -2.75
C MET A 225 14.54 -2.30 -2.81
N MET A 226 13.34 -1.81 -3.14
CA MET A 226 13.04 -0.37 -3.17
C MET A 226 13.24 0.28 -1.79
N ALA A 227 12.79 -0.36 -0.71
CA ALA A 227 12.90 0.11 0.67
C ALA A 227 14.36 0.18 1.16
N GLY A 228 15.22 -0.70 0.64
CA GLY A 228 16.65 -0.78 0.98
C GLY A 228 17.51 0.27 0.29
N LEU A 229 17.04 0.93 -0.75
CA LEU A 229 17.81 1.96 -1.45
C LEU A 229 18.06 3.18 -0.53
N PRO A 230 19.21 3.87 -0.68
CA PRO A 230 19.44 5.17 -0.03
C PRO A 230 18.38 6.19 -0.49
N LEU A 231 18.12 7.23 0.34
CA LEU A 231 17.02 8.16 0.06
C LEU A 231 17.27 9.09 -1.13
N ASP A 232 18.51 9.23 -1.58
CA ASP A 232 18.91 9.95 -2.79
C ASP A 232 18.81 9.09 -4.06
N ALA A 233 18.57 7.78 -3.93
CA ALA A 233 18.27 6.85 -5.02
C ALA A 233 16.77 6.45 -4.97
N ASN A 234 16.01 6.89 -5.96
CA ASN A 234 14.58 6.61 -6.02
C ASN A 234 14.20 5.87 -7.32
N ILE A 235 13.25 4.95 -7.21
CA ILE A 235 12.52 4.35 -8.34
C ILE A 235 11.15 5.05 -8.33
N PRO A 236 10.90 5.92 -9.34
CA PRO A 236 9.71 6.78 -9.36
C PRO A 236 8.42 6.00 -9.63
#